data_17d0038c840eb655bc5ad4572b161efb
#
_entry.id   17d0038c840eb655bc5ad4572b161efb
#
_cell.length_a   1.000
_cell.length_b   1.000
_cell.length_c   1.000
_cell.angle_alpha   90.00
_cell.angle_beta   90.00
_cell.angle_gamma   90.00
#
_symmetry.space_group_name_H-M   'P 1'
#
loop_
_entity.id
_entity.type
_entity.pdbx_description
1 polymer ?
#
loop_
_entity_poly.entity_id
_entity_poly.type
_entity_poly.pdbx_seq_one_letter_code
_entity_poly.pdbx_strand_id
1 'polypeptide(L)'
;MNSNLVVEMEREFKEMLEGLFDDSKKIEKNKIVPFMLDEWNGYPRASNGDVYNIPDTSVSRPRLDEVARTLTTLPKDKKFFKKIVRLIGDRAQMAFEKNALDWGMSEMMAYGTLLQEGFSVRISGEDVERGTFSHRHAIIKLEDSEEELSLLDNLPSSKGRFAIYNSHLSEYAVLGYDYGYAMAS
;
A
#
# COMPACT_ATOMS: atom_id res chain seq x y z
N MET A 1 -5.41 6.80 -38.43
CA MET A 1 -5.46 5.34 -38.33
C MET A 1 -6.22 4.81 -39.52
N ASN A 2 -5.73 3.80 -40.22
CA ASN A 2 -6.40 3.27 -41.41
C ASN A 2 -7.64 2.46 -40.96
N SER A 3 -8.83 2.91 -41.39
CA SER A 3 -10.11 2.28 -40.96
C SER A 3 -10.18 0.78 -41.31
N ASN A 4 -9.54 0.36 -42.39
CA ASN A 4 -9.51 -1.05 -42.80
C ASN A 4 -8.69 -1.90 -41.85
N LEU A 5 -7.63 -1.36 -41.25
CA LEU A 5 -6.82 -2.07 -40.26
C LEU A 5 -7.63 -2.35 -38.98
N VAL A 6 -8.44 -1.38 -38.54
CA VAL A 6 -9.28 -1.56 -37.35
C VAL A 6 -10.31 -2.67 -37.56
N VAL A 7 -10.98 -2.66 -38.73
CA VAL A 7 -11.96 -3.69 -39.06
C VAL A 7 -11.32 -5.09 -39.15
N GLU A 8 -10.11 -5.17 -39.66
CA GLU A 8 -9.37 -6.44 -39.72
C GLU A 8 -9.01 -6.94 -38.32
N MET A 9 -8.49 -6.08 -37.45
CA MET A 9 -8.19 -6.40 -36.04
C MET A 9 -9.44 -6.86 -35.27
N GLU A 10 -10.58 -6.18 -35.48
CA GLU A 10 -11.85 -6.62 -34.86
C GLU A 10 -12.28 -7.99 -35.33
N ARG A 11 -12.14 -8.29 -36.62
CA ARG A 11 -12.48 -9.58 -37.19
C ARG A 11 -11.60 -10.68 -36.59
N GLU A 12 -10.29 -10.50 -36.60
CA GLU A 12 -9.32 -11.45 -36.07
C GLU A 12 -9.57 -11.72 -34.58
N PHE A 13 -9.87 -10.67 -33.79
CA PHE A 13 -10.17 -10.82 -32.38
C PHE A 13 -11.46 -11.60 -32.13
N LYS A 14 -12.52 -11.35 -32.93
CA LYS A 14 -13.77 -12.12 -32.85
C LYS A 14 -13.56 -13.59 -33.20
N GLU A 15 -12.83 -13.87 -34.29
CA GLU A 15 -12.50 -15.25 -34.69
C GLU A 15 -11.70 -15.99 -33.59
N MET A 16 -10.74 -15.30 -32.96
CA MET A 16 -10.00 -15.86 -31.82
C MET A 16 -10.93 -16.17 -30.64
N LEU A 17 -11.82 -15.24 -30.27
CA LEU A 17 -12.77 -15.46 -29.17
C LEU A 17 -13.74 -16.61 -29.44
N GLU A 18 -14.25 -16.74 -30.68
CA GLU A 18 -15.12 -17.85 -31.07
C GLU A 18 -14.37 -19.19 -30.99
N GLY A 19 -13.13 -19.24 -31.44
CA GLY A 19 -12.27 -20.42 -31.31
C GLY A 19 -12.06 -20.81 -29.84
N LEU A 20 -11.70 -19.85 -28.98
CA LEU A 20 -11.53 -20.10 -27.53
C LEU A 20 -12.84 -20.53 -26.85
N PHE A 21 -13.97 -19.97 -27.28
CA PHE A 21 -15.29 -20.36 -26.76
C PHE A 21 -15.63 -21.80 -27.14
N ASP A 22 -15.35 -22.21 -28.36
CA ASP A 22 -15.58 -23.61 -28.79
C ASP A 22 -14.63 -24.58 -28.10
N ASP A 23 -13.40 -24.19 -27.88
CA ASP A 23 -12.44 -25.00 -27.11
C ASP A 23 -12.85 -25.11 -25.64
N SER A 24 -13.41 -24.03 -25.05
CA SER A 24 -13.91 -24.08 -23.67
C SER A 24 -15.00 -25.11 -23.44
N LYS A 25 -15.80 -25.41 -24.45
CA LYS A 25 -16.85 -26.46 -24.38
C LYS A 25 -16.26 -27.87 -24.28
N LYS A 26 -15.03 -28.06 -24.74
CA LYS A 26 -14.31 -29.35 -24.75
C LYS A 26 -13.52 -29.57 -23.44
N ILE A 27 -13.34 -28.54 -22.63
CA ILE A 27 -12.57 -28.64 -21.38
C ILE A 27 -13.44 -29.29 -20.30
N GLU A 28 -12.97 -30.42 -19.76
CA GLU A 28 -13.58 -31.02 -18.58
C GLU A 28 -13.42 -30.08 -17.37
N LYS A 29 -14.52 -29.81 -16.65
CA LYS A 29 -14.58 -28.87 -15.54
C LYS A 29 -13.57 -29.10 -14.39
N ASN A 30 -12.89 -30.23 -14.39
CA ASN A 30 -12.02 -30.68 -13.31
C ASN A 30 -10.52 -30.38 -13.54
N LYS A 31 -10.15 -29.68 -14.60
CA LYS A 31 -8.74 -29.36 -14.93
C LYS A 31 -8.37 -27.91 -14.63
N ILE A 32 -8.92 -27.31 -13.58
CA ILE A 32 -8.40 -26.03 -13.11
C ILE A 32 -7.10 -26.33 -12.35
N VAL A 33 -5.96 -26.04 -12.98
CA VAL A 33 -4.68 -26.02 -12.28
C VAL A 33 -4.67 -24.73 -11.45
N PRO A 34 -4.67 -24.82 -10.12
CA PRO A 34 -4.59 -23.60 -9.29
C PRO A 34 -3.32 -22.83 -9.62
N PHE A 35 -3.48 -21.53 -9.82
CA PHE A 35 -2.37 -20.62 -10.03
C PHE A 35 -1.52 -20.51 -8.76
N MET A 36 -0.20 -20.45 -8.89
CA MET A 36 0.75 -20.33 -7.78
C MET A 36 0.61 -21.43 -6.71
N LEU A 37 0.43 -22.67 -7.11
CA LEU A 37 0.19 -23.78 -6.18
C LEU A 37 1.43 -24.06 -5.30
N ASP A 38 2.62 -23.89 -5.86
CA ASP A 38 3.87 -24.10 -5.16
C ASP A 38 4.15 -22.99 -4.14
N GLU A 39 3.84 -21.74 -4.49
CA GLU A 39 3.99 -20.57 -3.61
C GLU A 39 3.00 -20.61 -2.44
N TRP A 40 1.81 -21.18 -2.65
CA TRP A 40 0.81 -21.38 -1.59
C TRP A 40 1.00 -22.66 -0.80
N ASN A 41 1.99 -23.48 -1.17
CA ASN A 41 2.31 -24.69 -0.44
C ASN A 41 2.79 -24.35 0.98
N GLY A 42 2.16 -24.96 1.98
CA GLY A 42 2.46 -24.68 3.39
C GLY A 42 1.56 -23.61 4.05
N TYR A 43 0.73 -22.92 3.26
CA TYR A 43 -0.30 -22.04 3.81
C TYR A 43 -1.64 -22.76 3.87
N PRO A 44 -2.11 -23.18 5.06
CA PRO A 44 -3.39 -23.85 5.18
C PRO A 44 -4.54 -22.87 4.86
N ARG A 45 -5.59 -23.38 4.25
CA ARG A 45 -6.81 -22.59 4.09
C ARG A 45 -7.48 -22.44 5.45
N ALA A 46 -7.90 -21.21 5.77
CA ALA A 46 -8.66 -20.94 6.98
C ALA A 46 -9.95 -21.79 7.01
N SER A 47 -10.24 -22.38 8.15
CA SER A 47 -11.52 -23.03 8.44
C SER A 47 -12.53 -22.00 8.97
N ASN A 48 -13.81 -22.36 9.01
CA ASN A 48 -14.83 -21.48 9.57
C ASN A 48 -14.58 -21.09 11.06
N GLY A 49 -13.81 -21.90 11.80
CA GLY A 49 -13.42 -21.60 13.18
C GLY A 49 -12.28 -20.59 13.31
N ASP A 50 -11.41 -20.51 12.30
CA ASP A 50 -10.23 -19.64 12.34
C ASP A 50 -10.59 -18.14 12.25
N VAL A 51 -11.79 -17.82 11.76
CA VAL A 51 -12.32 -16.44 11.73
C VAL A 51 -12.39 -15.81 13.13
N TYR A 52 -12.55 -16.65 14.16
CA TYR A 52 -12.63 -16.22 15.57
C TYR A 52 -11.27 -16.33 16.29
N ASN A 53 -10.27 -16.88 15.64
CA ASN A 53 -8.94 -17.04 16.22
C ASN A 53 -8.07 -15.85 15.82
N ILE A 54 -8.13 -14.77 16.62
CA ILE A 54 -7.39 -13.54 16.37
C ILE A 54 -5.95 -13.72 16.88
N PRO A 55 -4.94 -13.70 16.01
CA PRO A 55 -3.55 -13.76 16.45
C PRO A 55 -3.18 -12.49 17.22
N ASP A 56 -2.23 -12.63 18.16
CA ASP A 56 -1.68 -11.47 18.85
C ASP A 56 -0.80 -10.65 17.87
N THR A 57 -1.28 -9.46 17.53
CA THR A 57 -0.58 -8.50 16.67
C THR A 57 -0.10 -7.29 17.46
N SER A 58 -0.07 -7.37 18.80
CA SER A 58 0.35 -6.27 19.65
C SER A 58 1.84 -5.95 19.48
N VAL A 59 2.16 -4.67 19.64
CA VAL A 59 3.53 -4.15 19.60
C VAL A 59 3.86 -3.51 20.94
N SER A 60 5.07 -3.75 21.45
CA SER A 60 5.48 -3.22 22.75
C SER A 60 5.47 -1.68 22.77
N ARG A 61 5.09 -1.11 23.91
CA ARG A 61 4.99 0.35 24.10
C ARG A 61 6.26 1.12 23.71
N PRO A 62 7.48 0.68 24.06
CA PRO A 62 8.70 1.38 23.67
C PRO A 62 8.88 1.50 22.14
N ARG A 63 8.52 0.46 21.40
CA ARG A 63 8.58 0.48 19.93
C ARG A 63 7.55 1.44 19.33
N LEU A 64 6.33 1.42 19.86
CA LEU A 64 5.29 2.36 19.46
C LEU A 64 5.70 3.81 19.75
N ASP A 65 6.28 4.07 20.92
CA ASP A 65 6.74 5.40 21.30
C ASP A 65 7.86 5.93 20.40
N GLU A 66 8.77 5.06 19.95
CA GLU A 66 9.82 5.45 18.99
C GLU A 66 9.21 5.87 17.64
N VAL A 67 8.32 5.06 17.10
CA VAL A 67 7.61 5.38 15.85
C VAL A 67 6.80 6.67 16.01
N ALA A 68 6.06 6.81 17.12
CA ALA A 68 5.28 8.00 17.39
C ALA A 68 6.15 9.27 17.46
N ARG A 69 7.30 9.22 18.13
CA ARG A 69 8.25 10.36 18.18
C ARG A 69 8.75 10.70 16.78
N THR A 70 9.12 9.70 15.98
CA THR A 70 9.56 9.91 14.59
C THR A 70 8.47 10.61 13.77
N LEU A 71 7.22 10.16 13.86
CA LEU A 71 6.09 10.72 13.12
C LEU A 71 5.62 12.10 13.63
N THR A 72 6.05 12.50 14.81
CA THR A 72 5.63 13.76 15.44
C THR A 72 6.76 14.77 15.63
N THR A 73 7.94 14.50 15.08
CA THR A 73 9.08 15.41 15.17
C THR A 73 9.43 15.95 13.79
N LEU A 74 9.27 17.25 13.61
CA LEU A 74 9.70 17.95 12.39
C LEU A 74 11.13 18.46 12.55
N PRO A 75 11.98 18.38 11.51
CA PRO A 75 13.29 19.03 11.47
C PRO A 75 13.17 20.54 11.74
N LYS A 76 14.03 21.07 12.60
CA LYS A 76 13.98 22.50 13.01
C LYS A 76 14.56 23.47 11.98
N ASP A 77 15.37 22.95 11.08
CA ASP A 77 16.08 23.68 10.01
C ASP A 77 15.25 23.82 8.73
N LYS A 78 14.05 23.25 8.71
CA LYS A 78 13.14 23.25 7.56
C LYS A 78 11.86 24.02 7.85
N LYS A 79 11.29 24.61 6.80
CA LYS A 79 10.06 25.41 6.91
C LYS A 79 8.86 24.61 6.40
N PHE A 80 7.83 24.55 7.22
CA PHE A 80 6.61 23.78 6.96
C PHE A 80 5.38 24.66 6.92
N PHE A 81 4.42 24.28 6.06
CA PHE A 81 3.10 24.91 6.05
C PHE A 81 2.44 24.80 7.44
N LYS A 82 1.76 25.84 7.87
CA LYS A 82 1.05 25.89 9.17
C LYS A 82 0.10 24.69 9.37
N LYS A 83 -0.54 24.23 8.29
CA LYS A 83 -1.42 23.05 8.33
C LYS A 83 -0.66 21.79 8.72
N ILE A 84 0.55 21.60 8.22
CA ILE A 84 1.41 20.44 8.54
C ILE A 84 1.87 20.54 10.00
N VAL A 85 2.34 21.69 10.44
CA VAL A 85 2.76 21.90 11.85
C VAL A 85 1.61 21.56 12.81
N ARG A 86 0.40 22.00 12.49
CA ARG A 86 -0.80 21.69 13.29
C ARG A 86 -1.09 20.17 13.29
N LEU A 87 -1.10 19.53 12.12
CA LEU A 87 -1.35 18.09 12.00
C LEU A 87 -0.36 17.27 12.84
N ILE A 88 0.92 17.62 12.78
CA ILE A 88 1.97 16.93 13.54
C ILE A 88 1.78 17.16 15.05
N GLY A 89 1.40 18.38 15.45
CA GLY A 89 1.05 18.67 16.84
C GLY A 89 -0.17 17.88 17.34
N ASP A 90 -1.23 17.79 16.54
CA ASP A 90 -2.42 17.00 16.86
C ASP A 90 -2.07 15.52 17.02
N ARG A 91 -1.20 14.96 16.16
CA ARG A 91 -0.69 13.59 16.26
C ARG A 91 0.14 13.35 17.53
N ALA A 92 0.97 14.31 17.92
CA ALA A 92 1.70 14.23 19.19
C ALA A 92 0.76 14.15 20.40
N GLN A 93 -0.30 14.98 20.40
CA GLN A 93 -1.33 14.89 21.44
C GLN A 93 -2.06 13.54 21.45
N MET A 94 -2.41 13.01 20.28
CA MET A 94 -3.05 11.68 20.16
C MET A 94 -2.19 10.60 20.79
N ALA A 95 -0.88 10.57 20.47
CA ALA A 95 0.02 9.51 20.88
C ALA A 95 0.43 9.60 22.35
N PHE A 96 0.67 10.82 22.88
CA PHE A 96 1.33 10.99 24.18
C PHE A 96 0.42 11.54 25.28
N GLU A 97 -0.69 12.19 24.92
CA GLU A 97 -1.58 12.79 25.92
C GLU A 97 -2.94 12.08 25.99
N LYS A 98 -3.56 11.83 24.83
CA LYS A 98 -4.93 11.30 24.78
C LYS A 98 -5.01 9.78 24.77
N ASN A 99 -3.92 9.06 24.44
CA ASN A 99 -3.91 7.63 24.17
C ASN A 99 -5.03 7.18 23.20
N ALA A 100 -5.30 8.01 22.21
CA ALA A 100 -6.36 7.79 21.23
C ALA A 100 -5.86 8.22 19.87
N LEU A 101 -5.71 7.28 18.94
CA LEU A 101 -5.21 7.52 17.59
C LEU A 101 -6.38 7.57 16.61
N ASP A 102 -6.32 8.45 15.62
CA ASP A 102 -7.15 8.36 14.44
C ASP A 102 -6.61 7.29 13.46
N TRP A 103 -7.40 7.00 12.43
CA TRP A 103 -7.01 6.00 11.43
C TRP A 103 -5.73 6.36 10.69
N GLY A 104 -5.52 7.65 10.36
CA GLY A 104 -4.32 8.11 9.66
C GLY A 104 -3.05 7.92 10.48
N MET A 105 -3.09 8.26 11.77
CA MET A 105 -1.97 8.04 12.67
C MET A 105 -1.75 6.55 12.94
N SER A 106 -2.81 5.78 13.14
CA SER A 106 -2.72 4.32 13.36
C SER A 106 -2.10 3.60 12.17
N GLU A 107 -2.48 3.97 10.96
CA GLU A 107 -1.90 3.45 9.73
C GLU A 107 -0.39 3.73 9.65
N MET A 108 0.02 4.97 9.87
CA MET A 108 1.44 5.35 9.84
C MET A 108 2.25 4.68 10.97
N MET A 109 1.65 4.47 12.13
CA MET A 109 2.25 3.71 13.24
C MET A 109 2.47 2.24 12.85
N ALA A 110 1.48 1.62 12.19
CA ALA A 110 1.60 0.24 11.71
C ALA A 110 2.74 0.10 10.70
N TYR A 111 2.87 1.02 9.74
CA TYR A 111 3.99 1.02 8.80
C TYR A 111 5.34 1.13 9.53
N GLY A 112 5.47 2.04 10.48
CA GLY A 112 6.70 2.20 11.26
C GLY A 112 7.08 0.93 12.03
N THR A 113 6.11 0.25 12.63
CA THR A 113 6.39 -1.01 13.35
C THR A 113 6.80 -2.16 12.41
N LEU A 114 6.22 -2.25 11.23
CA LEU A 114 6.64 -3.20 10.18
C LEU A 114 8.09 -2.92 9.73
N LEU A 115 8.45 -1.66 9.55
CA LEU A 115 9.82 -1.27 9.20
C LEU A 115 10.82 -1.68 10.29
N GLN A 116 10.47 -1.55 11.57
CA GLN A 116 11.29 -2.02 12.69
C GLN A 116 11.49 -3.54 12.67
N GLU A 117 10.51 -4.28 12.20
CA GLU A 117 10.55 -5.75 12.04
C GLU A 117 11.34 -6.20 10.82
N GLY A 118 11.66 -5.29 9.91
CA GLY A 118 12.41 -5.58 8.70
C GLY A 118 11.54 -5.78 7.46
N PHE A 119 10.22 -5.58 7.59
CA PHE A 119 9.33 -5.61 6.44
C PHE A 119 9.38 -4.27 5.72
N SER A 120 9.59 -4.32 4.40
CA SER A 120 9.46 -3.14 3.56
C SER A 120 7.99 -2.86 3.27
N VAL A 121 7.62 -1.58 3.28
CA VAL A 121 6.27 -1.13 2.97
C VAL A 121 6.30 -0.33 1.69
N ARG A 122 5.54 -0.76 0.68
CA ARG A 122 5.37 -0.05 -0.58
C ARG A 122 3.89 0.26 -0.80
N ILE A 123 3.61 1.51 -1.09
CA ILE A 123 2.24 1.99 -1.36
C ILE A 123 2.24 2.70 -2.71
N SER A 124 1.29 2.37 -3.57
CA SER A 124 1.03 3.14 -4.78
C SER A 124 -0.47 3.34 -4.97
N GLY A 125 -0.84 4.45 -5.56
CA GLY A 125 -2.23 4.78 -5.80
C GLY A 125 -2.44 6.26 -6.07
N GLU A 126 -3.65 6.65 -6.38
CA GLU A 126 -4.02 8.03 -6.61
C GLU A 126 -4.02 8.80 -5.29
N ASP A 127 -3.22 9.88 -5.22
CA ASP A 127 -3.07 10.75 -4.04
C ASP A 127 -2.73 10.00 -2.72
N VAL A 128 -1.98 8.91 -2.80
CA VAL A 128 -1.66 8.10 -1.60
C VAL A 128 -0.68 8.77 -0.66
N GLU A 129 0.21 9.63 -1.14
CA GLU A 129 1.21 10.33 -0.32
C GLU A 129 0.56 11.22 0.73
N ARG A 130 -0.49 11.93 0.37
CA ARG A 130 -1.29 12.77 1.25
C ARG A 130 -2.48 12.01 1.83
N GLY A 131 -3.05 11.11 1.04
CA GLY A 131 -4.37 10.50 1.23
C GLY A 131 -5.49 11.43 0.76
N THR A 132 -6.47 10.88 0.03
CA THR A 132 -7.59 11.60 -0.58
C THR A 132 -8.32 12.52 0.41
N PHE A 133 -8.43 12.10 1.67
CA PHE A 133 -9.05 12.88 2.76
C PHE A 133 -8.05 13.72 3.56
N SER A 134 -6.84 13.94 3.06
CA SER A 134 -5.75 14.64 3.77
C SER A 134 -5.42 14.02 5.14
N HIS A 135 -5.55 12.71 5.26
CA HIS A 135 -5.42 11.98 6.53
C HIS A 135 -4.04 11.37 6.73
N ARG A 136 -3.34 10.99 5.64
CA ARG A 136 -2.06 10.27 5.75
C ARG A 136 -0.87 11.22 5.89
N HIS A 137 -0.64 12.10 4.94
CA HIS A 137 0.55 12.95 4.85
C HIS A 137 1.84 12.18 5.16
N ALA A 138 2.06 11.07 4.42
CA ALA A 138 3.29 10.29 4.52
C ALA A 138 4.48 11.03 3.91
N ILE A 139 4.21 11.80 2.87
CA ILE A 139 5.14 12.75 2.27
C ILE A 139 4.70 14.16 2.63
N ILE A 140 5.63 14.93 3.15
CA ILE A 140 5.43 16.32 3.55
C ILE A 140 6.24 17.22 2.62
N LYS A 141 5.55 18.17 1.98
CA LYS A 141 6.20 19.19 1.14
C LYS A 141 6.60 20.39 2.00
N LEU A 142 7.76 20.95 1.71
CA LEU A 142 8.23 22.15 2.38
C LEU A 142 7.55 23.40 1.83
N GLU A 143 7.51 24.48 2.64
CA GLU A 143 6.84 25.72 2.27
C GLU A 143 7.67 26.56 1.28
N ASP A 144 8.98 26.47 1.36
CA ASP A 144 9.93 27.35 0.68
C ASP A 144 10.83 26.64 -0.33
N SER A 145 10.57 25.36 -0.60
CA SER A 145 11.30 24.57 -1.60
C SER A 145 10.43 23.47 -2.18
N GLU A 146 10.90 22.83 -3.26
CA GLU A 146 10.27 21.64 -3.85
C GLU A 146 10.70 20.34 -3.14
N GLU A 147 11.42 20.45 -2.02
CA GLU A 147 11.88 19.29 -1.26
C GLU A 147 10.69 18.58 -0.60
N GLU A 148 10.75 17.26 -0.62
CA GLU A 148 9.78 16.37 0.01
C GLU A 148 10.45 15.61 1.15
N LEU A 149 9.70 15.40 2.22
CA LEU A 149 10.19 14.72 3.42
C LEU A 149 9.26 13.57 3.79
N SER A 150 9.82 12.37 3.93
CA SER A 150 9.17 11.24 4.61
C SER A 150 9.69 11.15 6.05
N LEU A 151 8.80 11.26 7.03
CA LEU A 151 9.20 11.14 8.43
C LEU A 151 9.65 9.72 8.78
N LEU A 152 9.08 8.70 8.15
CA LEU A 152 9.44 7.29 8.38
C LEU A 152 10.86 6.95 7.92
N ASP A 153 11.43 7.70 6.97
CA ASP A 153 12.83 7.52 6.55
C ASP A 153 13.82 7.86 7.67
N ASN A 154 13.37 8.63 8.67
CA ASN A 154 14.16 8.99 9.84
C ASN A 154 13.96 8.05 11.05
N LEU A 155 13.26 6.93 10.87
CA LEU A 155 13.05 5.97 11.95
C LEU A 155 14.35 5.24 12.30
N PRO A 156 14.96 5.47 13.49
CA PRO A 156 16.32 4.97 13.78
C PRO A 156 16.45 3.45 13.78
N SER A 157 15.40 2.75 14.23
CA SER A 157 15.36 1.28 14.31
C SER A 157 14.82 0.62 13.04
N SER A 158 14.60 1.37 11.96
CA SER A 158 14.12 0.82 10.70
C SER A 158 15.11 -0.17 10.11
N LYS A 159 14.60 -1.32 9.70
CA LYS A 159 15.35 -2.36 8.97
C LYS A 159 14.77 -2.59 7.58
N GLY A 160 13.53 -2.17 7.37
CA GLY A 160 12.83 -2.20 6.09
C GLY A 160 12.90 -0.85 5.37
N ARG A 161 12.38 -0.80 4.16
CA ARG A 161 12.29 0.42 3.34
C ARG A 161 10.84 0.88 3.27
N PHE A 162 10.59 2.17 3.48
CA PHE A 162 9.32 2.81 3.18
C PHE A 162 9.36 3.42 1.77
N ALA A 163 8.36 3.14 0.96
CA ALA A 163 8.22 3.68 -0.39
C ALA A 163 6.75 3.97 -0.68
N ILE A 164 6.46 5.20 -1.06
CA ILE A 164 5.09 5.61 -1.37
C ILE A 164 5.10 6.52 -2.59
N TYR A 165 4.18 6.28 -3.53
CA TYR A 165 4.16 6.97 -4.82
C TYR A 165 2.74 7.27 -5.28
N ASN A 166 2.48 8.52 -5.61
CA ASN A 166 1.26 8.88 -6.31
C ASN A 166 1.27 8.26 -7.71
N SER A 167 0.15 7.65 -8.09
CA SER A 167 -0.07 7.07 -9.41
C SER A 167 -1.11 7.88 -10.18
N HIS A 168 -0.93 8.00 -11.48
CA HIS A 168 -1.93 8.55 -12.40
C HIS A 168 -2.92 7.48 -12.90
N LEU A 169 -2.73 6.23 -12.48
CA LEU A 169 -3.60 5.12 -12.87
C LEU A 169 -4.82 5.08 -11.95
N SER A 170 -5.96 4.64 -12.51
CA SER A 170 -7.13 4.31 -11.70
C SER A 170 -6.84 3.16 -10.73
N GLU A 171 -7.65 3.00 -9.69
CA GLU A 171 -7.46 1.98 -8.66
C GLU A 171 -7.36 0.56 -9.23
N TYR A 172 -8.16 0.27 -10.26
CA TYR A 172 -8.09 -1.04 -10.94
C TYR A 172 -6.75 -1.29 -11.62
N ALA A 173 -6.22 -0.28 -12.30
CA ALA A 173 -4.92 -0.39 -12.98
C ALA A 173 -3.75 -0.39 -11.98
N VAL A 174 -3.86 0.32 -10.86
CA VAL A 174 -2.89 0.26 -9.74
C VAL A 174 -2.86 -1.13 -9.14
N LEU A 175 -4.01 -1.75 -8.91
CA LEU A 175 -4.10 -3.13 -8.42
C LEU A 175 -3.41 -4.11 -9.39
N GLY A 176 -3.64 -3.95 -10.69
CA GLY A 176 -2.96 -4.74 -11.73
C GLY A 176 -1.45 -4.52 -11.75
N TYR A 177 -1.00 -3.29 -11.55
CA TYR A 177 0.42 -2.98 -11.44
C TYR A 177 1.05 -3.63 -10.20
N ASP A 178 0.43 -3.51 -9.04
CA ASP A 178 0.97 -4.08 -7.80
C ASP A 178 0.98 -5.62 -7.84
N TYR A 179 -0.03 -6.23 -8.48
CA TYR A 179 -0.02 -7.66 -8.74
C TYR A 179 1.17 -8.07 -9.61
N GLY A 180 1.39 -7.38 -10.74
CA GLY A 180 2.53 -7.64 -11.62
C GLY A 180 3.87 -7.39 -10.95
N TYR A 181 3.98 -6.36 -10.11
CA TYR A 181 5.18 -6.05 -9.32
C TYR A 181 5.49 -7.20 -8.33
N ALA A 182 4.48 -7.69 -7.61
CA ALA A 182 4.65 -8.81 -6.67
C ALA A 182 5.04 -10.12 -7.37
N MET A 183 4.61 -10.31 -8.62
CA MET A 183 4.99 -11.49 -9.41
C MET A 183 6.43 -11.45 -9.92
N ALA A 184 7.02 -10.26 -10.05
CA ALA A 184 8.36 -10.06 -10.61
C ALA A 184 9.45 -9.88 -9.54
N SER A 185 9.08 -9.71 -8.27
CA SER A 185 9.96 -9.57 -7.12
C SER A 185 10.04 -10.87 -6.33
#